data_c0f037b13ba914aca41be5ab0aa7deca
#
_entry.id   c0f037b13ba914aca41be5ab0aa7deca
#
_cell.length_a   1.000
_cell.length_b   1.000
_cell.length_c   1.000
_cell.angle_alpha   90.00
_cell.angle_beta   90.00
_cell.angle_gamma   90.00
#
_symmetry.space_group_name_H-M   'P 1'
#
loop_
_entity.id
_entity.type
_entity.pdbx_description
1 polymer ?
#
loop_
_entity_poly.entity_id
_entity_poly.type
_entity_poly.pdbx_seq_one_letter_code
_entity_poly.pdbx_strand_id
1 'polypeptide(L)'
;VVRLVGSEMCIRDSKYSIEESLAMFMYQRPTTAKKLYFDVIPKNTDEYLSHVNKLESDDLNPDNPAWHIHKAENPSYKSKINYSLILNIISVCKSEDSNVIFGLIKNYQSNFSKAETDLINRMIDCGINYFRDFIQPNLNFKIPNSEELIILKEVVSKLKEVESSADADEFQTAIFSVGKNSVYKENIKEFFKLIYQVVFGQENGPRLGSFTKIYTKDKTLELFNSKLNV
;
A
#
# COMPACT_ATOMS: atom_id res chain seq x y z
N VAL A 1 -29.69 -21.09 21.51
CA VAL A 1 -28.53 -21.27 20.62
C VAL A 1 -27.72 -19.98 20.72
N VAL A 2 -26.68 -19.97 21.56
CA VAL A 2 -25.69 -18.89 21.58
C VAL A 2 -24.88 -19.04 20.29
N ARG A 3 -25.20 -18.24 19.29
CA ARG A 3 -24.44 -18.14 18.07
C ARG A 3 -23.13 -17.39 18.44
N LEU A 4 -22.02 -18.10 18.49
CA LEU A 4 -20.69 -17.51 18.59
C LEU A 4 -20.38 -16.78 17.26
N VAL A 5 -20.94 -15.59 17.10
CA VAL A 5 -20.77 -14.75 15.92
C VAL A 5 -19.30 -14.27 15.79
N GLY A 6 -18.50 -14.40 16.87
CA GLY A 6 -17.11 -13.94 16.88
C GLY A 6 -16.11 -14.83 16.13
N SER A 7 -16.29 -16.16 16.14
CA SER A 7 -15.29 -17.07 15.55
C SER A 7 -15.31 -17.09 14.02
N GLU A 8 -16.50 -17.11 13.41
CA GLU A 8 -16.63 -17.05 11.94
C GLU A 8 -16.17 -15.70 11.38
N MET A 9 -16.42 -14.60 12.12
CA MET A 9 -15.98 -13.27 11.72
C MET A 9 -14.47 -13.14 11.79
N CYS A 10 -13.82 -13.62 12.84
CA CYS A 10 -12.35 -13.60 12.95
C CYS A 10 -11.67 -14.45 11.89
N ILE A 11 -12.17 -15.66 11.59
CA ILE A 11 -11.60 -16.54 10.54
C ILE A 11 -11.74 -15.88 9.17
N ARG A 12 -12.88 -15.28 8.89
CA ARG A 12 -13.13 -14.57 7.62
C ARG A 12 -12.21 -13.35 7.47
N ASP A 13 -12.07 -12.57 8.54
CA ASP A 13 -11.32 -11.32 8.48
C ASP A 13 -9.80 -11.57 8.46
N SER A 14 -9.29 -12.64 9.11
CA SER A 14 -7.88 -13.05 9.04
C SER A 14 -7.43 -13.51 7.64
N LYS A 15 -8.37 -13.81 6.74
CA LYS A 15 -8.09 -14.06 5.32
C LYS A 15 -7.50 -12.83 4.62
N TYR A 16 -7.85 -11.62 5.09
CA TYR A 16 -7.55 -10.35 4.41
C TYR A 16 -6.66 -9.42 5.22
N SER A 17 -6.41 -9.73 6.48
CA SER A 17 -5.61 -8.91 7.39
C SER A 17 -4.77 -9.78 8.30
N ILE A 18 -3.60 -9.27 8.69
CA ILE A 18 -2.78 -9.91 9.72
C ILE A 18 -3.45 -9.82 11.09
N GLU A 19 -3.23 -10.83 11.92
CA GLU A 19 -3.92 -10.98 13.22
C GLU A 19 -3.65 -9.80 14.16
N GLU A 20 -2.42 -9.28 14.19
CA GLU A 20 -2.01 -8.18 15.05
C GLU A 20 -2.74 -6.87 14.68
N SER A 21 -2.99 -6.65 13.40
CA SER A 21 -3.78 -5.51 12.90
C SER A 21 -5.25 -5.64 13.32
N LEU A 22 -5.82 -6.83 13.25
CA LEU A 22 -7.18 -7.10 13.76
C LEU A 22 -7.25 -6.93 15.27
N ALA A 23 -6.24 -7.39 16.01
CA ALA A 23 -6.14 -7.20 17.46
C ALA A 23 -6.10 -5.70 17.81
N MET A 24 -5.34 -4.88 17.05
CA MET A 24 -5.33 -3.43 17.24
C MET A 24 -6.69 -2.79 16.94
N PHE A 25 -7.39 -3.25 15.91
CA PHE A 25 -8.75 -2.77 15.63
C PHE A 25 -9.70 -3.06 16.79
N MET A 26 -9.55 -4.21 17.45
CA MET A 26 -10.34 -4.59 18.63
C MET A 26 -9.88 -3.89 19.93
N TYR A 27 -8.63 -3.41 19.96
CA TYR A 27 -8.04 -2.69 21.11
C TYR A 27 -8.63 -1.28 21.20
N GLN A 28 -9.83 -1.18 21.79
CA GLN A 28 -10.51 0.09 21.98
C GLN A 28 -11.39 0.08 23.22
N ARG A 29 -11.83 1.29 23.62
CA ARG A 29 -12.74 1.43 24.76
C ARG A 29 -13.98 0.56 24.55
N PRO A 30 -14.38 -0.27 25.54
CA PRO A 30 -15.51 -1.19 25.41
C PRO A 30 -16.86 -0.52 25.11
N THR A 31 -16.96 0.77 25.39
CA THR A 31 -18.17 1.58 25.18
C THR A 31 -18.35 2.07 23.74
N THR A 32 -17.36 1.86 22.87
CA THR A 32 -17.42 2.31 21.47
C THR A 32 -17.76 1.13 20.56
N ALA A 33 -18.97 1.12 20.00
CA ALA A 33 -19.32 0.16 18.97
C ALA A 33 -18.51 0.37 17.70
N LYS A 34 -17.83 -0.65 17.22
CA LYS A 34 -17.09 -0.62 15.96
C LYS A 34 -17.64 -1.63 14.97
N LYS A 35 -17.63 -1.22 13.72
CA LYS A 35 -17.94 -2.08 12.60
C LYS A 35 -16.67 -2.20 11.74
N LEU A 36 -16.16 -3.42 11.59
CA LEU A 36 -15.07 -3.70 10.66
C LEU A 36 -15.68 -3.89 9.27
N TYR A 37 -15.55 -2.87 8.44
CA TYR A 37 -15.82 -2.97 7.01
C TYR A 37 -14.55 -3.40 6.28
N PHE A 38 -14.68 -4.14 5.20
CA PHE A 38 -13.52 -4.64 4.46
C PHE A 38 -12.66 -3.53 3.86
N ASP A 39 -13.25 -2.41 3.46
CA ASP A 39 -12.55 -1.23 2.93
C ASP A 39 -11.63 -0.54 3.95
N VAL A 40 -11.84 -0.77 5.25
CA VAL A 40 -11.01 -0.24 6.33
C VAL A 40 -9.74 -1.08 6.57
N ILE A 41 -9.72 -2.35 6.14
CA ILE A 41 -8.63 -3.29 6.42
C ILE A 41 -7.26 -2.75 5.99
N PRO A 42 -7.06 -2.25 4.76
CA PRO A 42 -5.75 -1.75 4.35
C PRO A 42 -5.26 -0.61 5.23
N LYS A 43 -6.12 0.35 5.51
CA LYS A 43 -5.79 1.49 6.36
C LYS A 43 -5.48 1.07 7.80
N ASN A 44 -6.26 0.15 8.36
CA ASN A 44 -6.05 -0.36 9.72
C ASN A 44 -4.70 -1.11 9.83
N THR A 45 -4.34 -1.88 8.80
CA THR A 45 -3.05 -2.58 8.78
C THR A 45 -1.88 -1.59 8.68
N ASP A 46 -2.00 -0.55 7.85
CA ASP A 46 -0.98 0.49 7.75
C ASP A 46 -0.85 1.31 9.04
N GLU A 47 -1.97 1.59 9.72
CA GLU A 47 -1.99 2.26 11.02
C GLU A 47 -1.28 1.41 12.09
N TYR A 48 -1.56 0.11 12.13
CA TYR A 48 -0.84 -0.82 13.01
C TYR A 48 0.67 -0.79 12.76
N LEU A 49 1.12 -0.89 11.52
CA LEU A 49 2.54 -0.82 11.16
C LEU A 49 3.16 0.53 11.56
N SER A 50 2.41 1.62 11.44
CA SER A 50 2.87 2.94 11.90
C SER A 50 3.08 2.97 13.42
N HIS A 51 2.21 2.32 14.20
CA HIS A 51 2.38 2.19 15.64
C HIS A 51 3.58 1.32 16.00
N VAL A 52 3.78 0.19 15.32
CA VAL A 52 4.96 -0.68 15.50
C VAL A 52 6.26 0.09 15.22
N ASN A 53 6.29 0.85 14.14
CA ASN A 53 7.50 1.61 13.76
C ASN A 53 7.87 2.72 14.76
N LYS A 54 6.92 3.19 15.57
CA LYS A 54 7.13 4.20 16.63
C LYS A 54 7.58 3.61 17.97
N LEU A 55 7.53 2.28 18.14
CA LEU A 55 8.02 1.64 19.35
C LEU A 55 9.55 1.77 19.43
N GLU A 56 10.03 2.32 20.51
CA GLU A 56 11.46 2.38 20.83
C GLU A 56 11.86 1.13 21.61
N SER A 57 13.05 0.60 21.32
CA SER A 57 13.46 -0.75 21.76
C SER A 57 13.57 -0.92 23.27
N ASP A 58 13.78 0.16 24.02
CA ASP A 58 14.10 0.09 25.44
C ASP A 58 13.10 0.80 26.36
N ASP A 59 12.04 1.41 25.80
CA ASP A 59 11.08 2.18 26.57
C ASP A 59 9.76 1.44 26.79
N LEU A 60 9.17 1.67 27.95
CA LEU A 60 7.76 1.36 28.19
C LEU A 60 6.91 2.28 27.34
N ASN A 61 6.07 1.70 26.47
CA ASN A 61 5.22 2.43 25.55
C ASN A 61 3.72 2.26 25.89
N PRO A 62 3.25 2.62 27.09
CA PRO A 62 1.89 2.31 27.53
C PRO A 62 0.81 3.02 26.73
N ASP A 63 1.13 4.11 26.05
CA ASP A 63 0.20 4.87 25.19
C ASP A 63 0.14 4.32 23.75
N ASN A 64 1.01 3.37 23.40
CA ASN A 64 1.05 2.79 22.06
C ASN A 64 0.25 1.48 22.03
N PRO A 65 -0.85 1.40 21.23
CA PRO A 65 -1.67 0.20 21.16
C PRO A 65 -0.91 -1.05 20.68
N ALA A 66 0.08 -0.91 19.80
CA ALA A 66 0.87 -2.04 19.33
C ALA A 66 1.67 -2.70 20.46
N TRP A 67 2.16 -1.93 21.44
CA TRP A 67 2.86 -2.47 22.61
C TRP A 67 1.96 -3.41 23.44
N HIS A 68 0.70 -3.04 23.65
CA HIS A 68 -0.24 -3.89 24.38
C HIS A 68 -0.60 -5.17 23.61
N ILE A 69 -0.74 -5.08 22.28
CA ILE A 69 -1.03 -6.23 21.43
C ILE A 69 0.12 -7.25 21.49
N HIS A 70 1.36 -6.77 21.58
CA HIS A 70 2.55 -7.59 21.75
C HIS A 70 2.86 -7.93 23.21
N LYS A 71 1.87 -7.88 24.12
CA LYS A 71 1.97 -8.27 25.54
C LYS A 71 3.06 -7.51 26.32
N ALA A 72 3.19 -6.22 26.03
CA ALA A 72 4.22 -5.35 26.60
C ALA A 72 5.65 -5.71 26.17
N GLU A 73 5.81 -6.40 25.06
CA GLU A 73 7.08 -6.67 24.39
C GLU A 73 7.15 -5.88 23.08
N ASN A 74 8.33 -5.45 22.70
CA ASN A 74 8.53 -4.80 21.42
C ASN A 74 8.67 -5.87 20.32
N PRO A 75 7.89 -5.81 19.23
CA PRO A 75 8.05 -6.75 18.14
C PRO A 75 9.44 -6.63 17.51
N SER A 76 10.01 -7.76 17.13
CA SER A 76 11.36 -7.88 16.57
C SER A 76 11.46 -7.37 15.11
N TYR A 77 10.47 -6.63 14.64
CA TYR A 77 10.44 -6.09 13.29
C TYR A 77 10.00 -4.63 13.26
N LYS A 78 10.54 -3.90 12.30
CA LYS A 78 10.03 -2.60 11.83
C LYS A 78 9.93 -2.68 10.32
N SER A 79 8.82 -2.27 9.74
CA SER A 79 8.62 -2.39 8.30
C SER A 79 8.46 -1.02 7.65
N LYS A 80 9.25 -0.77 6.60
CA LYS A 80 9.06 0.35 5.67
C LYS A 80 8.03 0.00 4.58
N ILE A 81 7.69 -1.27 4.47
CA ILE A 81 6.69 -1.78 3.54
C ILE A 81 5.35 -1.75 4.25
N ASN A 82 4.38 -1.05 3.67
CA ASN A 82 3.02 -1.00 4.17
C ASN A 82 2.09 -1.88 3.32
N TYR A 83 0.92 -2.19 3.85
CA TYR A 83 -0.03 -3.09 3.22
C TYR A 83 -0.63 -2.50 1.94
N SER A 84 -0.92 -1.20 1.94
CA SER A 84 -1.40 -0.50 0.75
C SER A 84 -0.42 -0.57 -0.42
N LEU A 85 0.88 -0.52 -0.14
CA LEU A 85 1.92 -0.67 -1.17
C LEU A 85 1.93 -2.08 -1.76
N ILE A 86 1.81 -3.12 -0.91
CA ILE A 86 1.70 -4.51 -1.35
C ILE A 86 0.48 -4.69 -2.26
N LEU A 87 -0.69 -4.19 -1.86
CA LEU A 87 -1.92 -4.27 -2.67
C LEU A 87 -1.75 -3.63 -4.06
N ASN A 88 -1.03 -2.52 -4.13
CA ASN A 88 -0.79 -1.85 -5.41
C ASN A 88 0.20 -2.62 -6.30
N ILE A 89 1.22 -3.24 -5.72
CA ILE A 89 2.13 -4.14 -6.46
C ILE A 89 1.34 -5.32 -7.01
N ILE A 90 0.49 -5.96 -6.20
CA ILE A 90 -0.37 -7.07 -6.63
C ILE A 90 -1.29 -6.62 -7.77
N SER A 91 -1.92 -5.46 -7.64
CA SER A 91 -2.84 -4.90 -8.66
C SER A 91 -2.18 -4.71 -10.02
N VAL A 92 -0.91 -4.32 -10.03
CA VAL A 92 -0.15 -4.08 -11.26
C VAL A 92 0.42 -5.38 -11.84
N CYS A 93 1.02 -6.21 -10.99
CA CYS A 93 1.63 -7.46 -11.43
C CYS A 93 0.58 -8.50 -11.87
N LYS A 94 -0.64 -8.39 -11.34
CA LYS A 94 -1.72 -9.38 -11.52
C LYS A 94 -1.23 -10.81 -11.23
N SER A 95 -0.27 -10.94 -10.34
CA SER A 95 0.32 -12.23 -9.94
C SER A 95 -0.26 -12.64 -8.59
N GLU A 96 -0.62 -13.91 -8.48
CA GLU A 96 -1.00 -14.56 -7.23
C GLU A 96 0.17 -15.33 -6.62
N ASP A 97 1.37 -15.25 -7.21
CA ASP A 97 2.58 -15.89 -6.69
C ASP A 97 3.29 -14.97 -5.70
N SER A 98 3.24 -15.33 -4.42
CA SER A 98 3.87 -14.61 -3.31
C SER A 98 5.38 -14.40 -3.53
N ASN A 99 6.07 -15.35 -4.17
CA ASN A 99 7.52 -15.24 -4.43
C ASN A 99 7.82 -14.13 -5.45
N VAL A 100 6.98 -13.98 -6.47
CA VAL A 100 7.13 -12.91 -7.48
C VAL A 100 6.94 -11.55 -6.81
N ILE A 101 5.91 -11.41 -5.98
CA ILE A 101 5.61 -10.16 -5.27
C ILE A 101 6.73 -9.83 -4.29
N PHE A 102 7.17 -10.81 -3.50
CA PHE A 102 8.29 -10.62 -2.56
C PHE A 102 9.60 -10.28 -3.27
N GLY A 103 9.86 -10.90 -4.43
CA GLY A 103 11.00 -10.57 -5.28
C GLY A 103 11.03 -9.11 -5.70
N LEU A 104 9.88 -8.51 -6.03
CA LEU A 104 9.78 -7.09 -6.35
C LEU A 104 10.03 -6.21 -5.11
N ILE A 105 9.51 -6.61 -3.95
CA ILE A 105 9.72 -5.86 -2.70
C ILE A 105 11.21 -5.80 -2.33
N LYS A 106 12.00 -6.83 -2.67
CA LYS A 106 13.46 -6.84 -2.48
C LYS A 106 14.20 -5.73 -3.26
N ASN A 107 13.61 -5.19 -4.32
CA ASN A 107 14.18 -4.03 -5.03
C ASN A 107 14.17 -2.76 -4.18
N TYR A 108 13.26 -2.66 -3.21
CA TYR A 108 13.18 -1.51 -2.31
C TYR A 108 14.14 -1.62 -1.13
N GLN A 109 14.25 -2.81 -0.56
CA GLN A 109 15.14 -3.11 0.55
C GLN A 109 15.68 -4.53 0.36
N SER A 110 17.00 -4.67 0.26
CA SER A 110 17.64 -5.97 -0.02
C SER A 110 17.75 -6.87 1.20
N ASN A 111 17.83 -6.28 2.39
CA ASN A 111 18.04 -7.02 3.64
C ASN A 111 16.82 -6.90 4.55
N PHE A 112 16.14 -8.03 4.73
CA PHE A 112 15.07 -8.19 5.70
C PHE A 112 15.50 -9.17 6.78
N SER A 113 15.19 -8.88 8.03
CA SER A 113 15.27 -9.89 9.11
C SER A 113 14.28 -11.02 8.84
N LYS A 114 14.45 -12.15 9.53
CA LYS A 114 13.48 -13.25 9.43
C LYS A 114 12.08 -12.81 9.81
N ALA A 115 11.94 -12.05 10.91
CA ALA A 115 10.66 -11.57 11.39
C ALA A 115 9.97 -10.60 10.40
N GLU A 116 10.75 -9.71 9.75
CA GLU A 116 10.23 -8.84 8.69
C GLU A 116 9.79 -9.63 7.47
N THR A 117 10.58 -10.65 7.08
CA THR A 117 10.23 -11.54 5.95
C THR A 117 8.92 -12.28 6.23
N ASP A 118 8.76 -12.84 7.41
CA ASP A 118 7.55 -13.56 7.82
C ASP A 118 6.33 -12.62 7.85
N LEU A 119 6.49 -11.39 8.34
CA LEU A 119 5.44 -10.36 8.32
C LEU A 119 5.03 -9.99 6.89
N ILE A 120 6.01 -9.71 6.03
CA ILE A 120 5.76 -9.31 4.63
C ILE A 120 5.05 -10.44 3.88
N ASN A 121 5.47 -11.70 4.05
CA ASN A 121 4.82 -12.84 3.42
C ASN A 121 3.35 -12.99 3.88
N ARG A 122 3.07 -12.85 5.18
CA ARG A 122 1.68 -12.86 5.67
C ARG A 122 0.85 -11.72 5.08
N MET A 123 1.43 -10.52 4.96
CA MET A 123 0.76 -9.39 4.30
C MET A 123 0.52 -9.64 2.81
N ILE A 124 1.44 -10.28 2.11
CA ILE A 124 1.27 -10.64 0.69
C ILE A 124 0.13 -11.62 0.53
N ASP A 125 0.07 -12.69 1.34
CA ASP A 125 -0.97 -13.71 1.26
C ASP A 125 -2.36 -13.12 1.55
N CYS A 126 -2.47 -12.28 2.59
CA CYS A 126 -3.69 -11.52 2.87
C CYS A 126 -4.03 -10.56 1.71
N GLY A 127 -3.03 -9.90 1.15
CA GLY A 127 -3.17 -8.93 0.06
C GLY A 127 -3.66 -9.55 -1.24
N ILE A 128 -3.17 -10.74 -1.60
CA ILE A 128 -3.64 -11.51 -2.77
C ILE A 128 -5.14 -11.81 -2.63
N ASN A 129 -5.55 -12.30 -1.46
CA ASN A 129 -6.95 -12.58 -1.19
C ASN A 129 -7.81 -11.31 -1.26
N TYR A 130 -7.33 -10.22 -0.62
CA TYR A 130 -8.04 -8.94 -0.61
C TYR A 130 -8.16 -8.35 -2.03
N PHE A 131 -7.09 -8.40 -2.80
CA PHE A 131 -7.08 -7.93 -4.18
C PHE A 131 -8.12 -8.68 -5.03
N ARG A 132 -8.07 -10.01 -5.00
CA ARG A 132 -8.96 -10.87 -5.78
C ARG A 132 -10.44 -10.65 -5.44
N ASP A 133 -10.76 -10.55 -4.15
CA ASP A 133 -12.14 -10.55 -3.70
C ASP A 133 -12.75 -9.13 -3.65
N PHE A 134 -11.95 -8.06 -3.46
CA PHE A 134 -12.45 -6.70 -3.27
C PHE A 134 -11.93 -5.65 -4.26
N ILE A 135 -10.68 -5.76 -4.72
CA ILE A 135 -10.13 -4.74 -5.62
C ILE A 135 -10.41 -5.10 -7.07
N GLN A 136 -10.04 -6.29 -7.50
CA GLN A 136 -10.11 -6.71 -8.90
C GLN A 136 -11.52 -6.56 -9.51
N PRO A 137 -12.63 -6.92 -8.84
CA PRO A 137 -13.98 -6.75 -9.37
C PRO A 137 -14.40 -5.28 -9.54
N ASN A 138 -13.75 -4.37 -8.81
CA ASN A 138 -14.10 -2.95 -8.77
C ASN A 138 -13.11 -2.05 -9.52
N LEU A 139 -12.15 -2.62 -10.24
CA LEU A 139 -11.21 -1.83 -11.06
C LEU A 139 -11.98 -1.10 -12.19
N ASN A 140 -11.84 0.23 -12.21
CA ASN A 140 -12.45 1.07 -13.22
C ASN A 140 -11.41 2.04 -13.80
N PHE A 141 -10.90 1.73 -14.99
CA PHE A 141 -9.88 2.53 -15.64
C PHE A 141 -10.50 3.72 -16.35
N LYS A 142 -10.06 4.92 -15.99
CA LYS A 142 -10.45 6.16 -16.65
C LYS A 142 -9.70 6.31 -17.98
N ILE A 143 -10.42 6.68 -19.04
CA ILE A 143 -9.81 7.11 -20.29
C ILE A 143 -9.51 8.61 -20.13
N PRO A 144 -8.23 9.03 -20.21
CA PRO A 144 -7.88 10.44 -20.07
C PRO A 144 -8.37 11.26 -21.26
N ASN A 145 -8.80 12.49 -21.02
CA ASN A 145 -9.07 13.46 -22.06
C ASN A 145 -7.75 14.00 -22.66
N SER A 146 -7.83 14.85 -23.70
CA SER A 146 -6.64 15.35 -24.41
C SER A 146 -5.69 16.14 -23.52
N GLU A 147 -6.21 16.97 -22.61
CA GLU A 147 -5.40 17.75 -21.65
C GLU A 147 -4.75 16.86 -20.60
N GLU A 148 -5.52 15.94 -20.05
CA GLU A 148 -5.02 14.95 -19.09
C GLU A 148 -3.94 14.04 -19.70
N LEU A 149 -4.11 13.67 -20.98
CA LEU A 149 -3.12 12.87 -21.71
C LEU A 149 -1.79 13.61 -21.86
N ILE A 150 -1.81 14.92 -22.14
CA ILE A 150 -0.60 15.74 -22.20
C ILE A 150 0.13 15.73 -20.87
N ILE A 151 -0.60 15.95 -19.76
CA ILE A 151 -0.02 15.96 -18.40
C ILE A 151 0.57 14.59 -18.06
N LEU A 152 -0.13 13.50 -18.37
CA LEU A 152 0.37 12.14 -18.09
C LEU A 152 1.61 11.79 -18.94
N LYS A 153 1.69 12.27 -20.19
CA LYS A 153 2.91 12.16 -21.02
C LYS A 153 4.07 12.95 -20.44
N GLU A 154 3.81 14.11 -19.84
CA GLU A 154 4.84 14.88 -19.14
C GLU A 154 5.36 14.13 -17.90
N VAL A 155 4.47 13.43 -17.15
CA VAL A 155 4.92 12.53 -16.06
C VAL A 155 5.88 11.46 -16.59
N VAL A 156 5.55 10.81 -17.71
CA VAL A 156 6.44 9.82 -18.34
C VAL A 156 7.78 10.44 -18.74
N SER A 157 7.74 11.65 -19.33
CA SER A 157 8.97 12.37 -19.71
C SER A 157 9.84 12.69 -18.49
N LYS A 158 9.24 13.22 -17.43
CA LYS A 158 9.96 13.52 -16.18
C LYS A 158 10.53 12.28 -15.51
N LEU A 159 9.80 11.18 -15.49
CA LEU A 159 10.32 9.91 -14.98
C LEU A 159 11.51 9.38 -15.81
N LYS A 160 11.53 9.60 -17.12
CA LYS A 160 12.67 9.24 -17.98
C LYS A 160 13.94 10.01 -17.64
N GLU A 161 13.82 11.28 -17.24
CA GLU A 161 14.95 12.14 -16.87
C GLU A 161 15.62 11.72 -15.55
N VAL A 162 14.88 11.10 -14.63
CA VAL A 162 15.40 10.62 -13.33
C VAL A 162 16.29 9.39 -13.56
N GLU A 163 17.41 9.31 -12.87
CA GLU A 163 18.29 8.13 -12.94
C GLU A 163 17.60 6.87 -12.36
N SER A 164 17.90 5.69 -12.91
CA SER A 164 17.32 4.43 -12.41
C SER A 164 17.82 4.06 -11.01
N SER A 165 18.98 4.59 -10.59
CA SER A 165 19.55 4.45 -9.24
C SER A 165 18.87 5.33 -8.20
N ALA A 166 18.14 6.36 -8.62
CA ALA A 166 17.49 7.36 -7.77
C ALA A 166 16.66 6.73 -6.64
N ASP A 167 16.47 7.48 -5.58
CA ASP A 167 15.65 7.04 -4.46
C ASP A 167 14.15 7.30 -4.69
N ALA A 168 13.33 6.85 -3.75
CA ALA A 168 11.87 7.00 -3.85
C ALA A 168 11.42 8.47 -3.78
N ASP A 169 12.18 9.33 -3.11
CA ASP A 169 11.84 10.74 -2.94
C ASP A 169 12.15 11.54 -4.21
N GLU A 170 13.21 11.18 -4.92
CA GLU A 170 13.55 11.77 -6.21
C GLU A 170 12.48 11.46 -7.26
N PHE A 171 12.06 10.21 -7.38
CA PHE A 171 10.93 9.82 -8.25
C PHE A 171 9.64 10.56 -7.87
N GLN A 172 9.35 10.65 -6.57
CA GLN A 172 8.16 11.36 -6.08
C GLN A 172 8.20 12.84 -6.44
N THR A 173 9.36 13.48 -6.27
CA THR A 173 9.58 14.90 -6.56
C THR A 173 9.40 15.19 -8.06
N ALA A 174 9.92 14.32 -8.92
CA ALA A 174 9.75 14.44 -10.36
C ALA A 174 8.27 14.40 -10.76
N ILE A 175 7.52 13.43 -10.25
CA ILE A 175 6.07 13.33 -10.54
C ILE A 175 5.31 14.54 -9.96
N PHE A 176 5.62 14.92 -8.73
CA PHE A 176 4.96 16.04 -8.05
C PHE A 176 5.20 17.38 -8.75
N SER A 177 6.37 17.57 -9.37
CA SER A 177 6.71 18.78 -10.12
C SER A 177 5.77 18.98 -11.31
N VAL A 178 5.37 17.92 -12.01
CA VAL A 178 4.40 17.98 -13.10
C VAL A 178 3.04 18.45 -12.60
N GLY A 179 2.56 17.87 -11.49
CA GLY A 179 1.30 18.31 -10.88
C GLY A 179 1.29 19.79 -10.51
N LYS A 180 2.40 20.28 -9.92
CA LYS A 180 2.55 21.70 -9.55
C LYS A 180 2.61 22.66 -10.75
N ASN A 181 3.09 22.21 -11.89
CA ASN A 181 3.22 23.00 -13.11
C ASN A 181 2.02 22.86 -14.04
N SER A 182 1.02 22.04 -13.68
CA SER A 182 -0.18 21.78 -14.46
C SER A 182 -1.40 22.55 -13.94
N VAL A 183 -2.55 22.32 -14.56
CA VAL A 183 -3.85 22.84 -14.11
C VAL A 183 -4.24 22.35 -12.70
N TYR A 184 -3.58 21.34 -12.20
CA TYR A 184 -3.80 20.75 -10.87
C TYR A 184 -2.98 21.40 -9.73
N LYS A 185 -2.24 22.50 -9.99
CA LYS A 185 -1.36 23.16 -9.01
C LYS A 185 -2.06 23.50 -7.69
N GLU A 186 -3.32 23.89 -7.74
CA GLU A 186 -4.11 24.25 -6.56
C GLU A 186 -4.74 23.01 -5.88
N ASN A 187 -4.85 21.90 -6.59
CA ASN A 187 -5.44 20.66 -6.08
C ASN A 187 -4.65 19.43 -6.52
N ILE A 188 -3.48 19.27 -5.92
CA ILE A 188 -2.57 18.15 -6.18
C ILE A 188 -3.20 16.77 -5.94
N LYS A 189 -4.22 16.69 -5.07
CA LYS A 189 -4.94 15.43 -4.83
C LYS A 189 -5.63 14.92 -6.10
N GLU A 190 -6.24 15.82 -6.87
CA GLU A 190 -6.90 15.45 -8.12
C GLU A 190 -5.89 15.01 -9.20
N PHE A 191 -4.68 15.59 -9.22
CA PHE A 191 -3.60 15.12 -10.07
C PHE A 191 -3.22 13.66 -9.77
N PHE A 192 -3.01 13.32 -8.49
CA PHE A 192 -2.70 11.95 -8.12
C PHE A 192 -3.89 11.02 -8.35
N LYS A 193 -5.11 11.47 -8.09
CA LYS A 193 -6.34 10.72 -8.38
C LYS A 193 -6.43 10.39 -9.88
N LEU A 194 -6.12 11.35 -10.76
CA LEU A 194 -6.06 11.12 -12.21
C LEU A 194 -5.08 9.99 -12.55
N ILE A 195 -3.85 10.04 -12.02
CA ILE A 195 -2.85 8.99 -12.25
C ILE A 195 -3.39 7.63 -11.77
N TYR A 196 -3.96 7.57 -10.56
CA TYR A 196 -4.48 6.32 -10.02
C TYR A 196 -5.64 5.76 -10.84
N GLN A 197 -6.56 6.59 -11.28
CA GLN A 197 -7.69 6.17 -12.11
C GLN A 197 -7.25 5.65 -13.49
N VAL A 198 -6.26 6.31 -14.12
CA VAL A 198 -5.80 5.91 -15.46
C VAL A 198 -4.87 4.70 -15.38
N VAL A 199 -3.92 4.69 -14.45
CA VAL A 199 -2.86 3.67 -14.42
C VAL A 199 -3.27 2.43 -13.61
N PHE A 200 -3.96 2.62 -12.48
CA PHE A 200 -4.29 1.54 -11.55
C PHE A 200 -5.78 1.16 -11.54
N GLY A 201 -6.65 1.98 -12.14
CA GLY A 201 -8.11 1.75 -12.14
C GLY A 201 -8.75 1.98 -10.77
N GLN A 202 -8.12 2.77 -9.90
CA GLN A 202 -8.55 3.06 -8.53
C GLN A 202 -8.54 4.56 -8.27
N GLU A 203 -9.28 5.04 -7.27
CA GLU A 203 -9.27 6.47 -6.89
C GLU A 203 -8.07 6.86 -6.01
N ASN A 204 -7.51 5.90 -5.31
CA ASN A 204 -6.38 6.07 -4.41
C ASN A 204 -5.29 5.04 -4.75
N GLY A 205 -4.05 5.34 -4.40
CA GLY A 205 -2.94 4.45 -4.68
C GLY A 205 -1.73 4.74 -3.80
N PRO A 206 -0.60 4.08 -4.09
CA PRO A 206 0.62 4.20 -3.31
C PRO A 206 1.29 5.55 -3.51
N ARG A 207 2.24 5.87 -2.65
CA ARG A 207 3.23 6.89 -2.96
C ARG A 207 3.99 6.46 -4.22
N LEU A 208 3.78 7.18 -5.33
CA LEU A 208 4.28 6.77 -6.65
C LEU A 208 5.79 6.63 -6.71
N GLY A 209 6.54 7.44 -5.96
CA GLY A 209 7.99 7.30 -5.86
C GLY A 209 8.41 5.96 -5.26
N SER A 210 7.79 5.55 -4.15
CA SER A 210 8.04 4.24 -3.54
C SER A 210 7.63 3.10 -4.47
N PHE A 211 6.49 3.25 -5.15
CA PHE A 211 6.03 2.29 -6.15
C PHE A 211 7.04 2.15 -7.30
N THR A 212 7.52 3.27 -7.88
CA THR A 212 8.49 3.27 -8.98
C THR A 212 9.81 2.61 -8.57
N LYS A 213 10.25 2.83 -7.32
CA LYS A 213 11.47 2.19 -6.79
C LYS A 213 11.32 0.67 -6.68
N ILE A 214 10.16 0.19 -6.23
CA ILE A 214 9.87 -1.25 -6.06
C ILE A 214 9.64 -1.93 -7.41
N TYR A 215 8.77 -1.35 -8.22
CA TYR A 215 8.36 -1.92 -9.50
C TYR A 215 9.42 -1.77 -10.59
N THR A 216 10.43 -0.96 -10.34
CA THR A 216 11.49 -0.44 -11.19
C THR A 216 11.02 0.67 -12.16
N LYS A 217 11.91 1.60 -12.47
CA LYS A 217 11.65 2.70 -13.40
C LYS A 217 11.15 2.19 -14.75
N ASP A 218 11.84 1.22 -15.34
CA ASP A 218 11.55 0.72 -16.70
C ASP A 218 10.14 0.10 -16.77
N LYS A 219 9.81 -0.79 -15.82
CA LYS A 219 8.48 -1.38 -15.74
C LYS A 219 7.39 -0.36 -15.45
N THR A 220 7.70 0.68 -14.65
CA THR A 220 6.76 1.78 -14.40
C THR A 220 6.49 2.57 -15.68
N LEU A 221 7.52 2.87 -16.47
CA LEU A 221 7.36 3.54 -17.78
C LEU A 221 6.57 2.67 -18.77
N GLU A 222 6.84 1.37 -18.83
CA GLU A 222 6.06 0.42 -19.64
C GLU A 222 4.59 0.40 -19.22
N LEU A 223 4.32 0.38 -17.91
CA LEU A 223 2.96 0.42 -17.38
C LEU A 223 2.22 1.70 -17.82
N PHE A 224 2.84 2.87 -17.64
CA PHE A 224 2.24 4.14 -18.07
C PHE A 224 2.00 4.14 -19.58
N ASN A 225 3.00 3.79 -20.38
CA ASN A 225 2.87 3.76 -21.83
C ASN A 225 1.75 2.82 -22.29
N SER A 226 1.63 1.64 -21.69
CA SER A 226 0.55 0.68 -22.01
C SER A 226 -0.85 1.23 -21.75
N LYS A 227 -1.01 2.15 -20.76
CA LYS A 227 -2.28 2.77 -20.42
C LYS A 227 -2.58 4.03 -21.23
N LEU A 228 -1.54 4.70 -21.73
CA LEU A 228 -1.66 5.91 -22.54
C LEU A 228 -1.69 5.63 -24.05
N ASN A 229 -1.60 4.36 -24.46
CA ASN A 229 -1.51 3.93 -25.86
C ASN A 229 -0.36 4.63 -26.62
N VAL A 230 0.82 4.75 -26.00
CA VAL A 230 2.01 5.42 -26.52
C VAL A 230 3.17 4.43 -26.63
#